data_5322bb8ae1aac468b450022def14df80
#
_entry.id   5322bb8ae1aac468b450022def14df80
#
_cell.length_a   1.000
_cell.length_b   1.000
_cell.length_c   1.000
_cell.angle_alpha   90.00
_cell.angle_beta   90.00
_cell.angle_gamma   90.00
#
_symmetry.space_group_name_H-M   'P 1'
#
loop_
_entity.id
_entity.type
_entity.pdbx_description
1 polymer ?
#
loop_
_entity_poly.entity_id
_entity_poly.type
_entity_poly.pdbx_seq_one_letter_code
_entity_poly.pdbx_strand_id
1 'polypeptide(L)'
;MAISRAYYSTFCLARNYLRDIEKDPTLFRKNRDINEHQYVAKEFIYHPTQIKNMVKIGENLSRLRELRNKADYEDSMFNLQREARNALVLAENIISALSKLTQ
;
A
#
# COMPACT_ATOMS: atom_id res chain seq x y z
N MET A 1 -9.04 12.68 6.07
CA MET A 1 -7.76 12.73 6.79
C MET A 1 -6.59 12.49 5.86
N ALA A 2 -5.47 13.16 6.12
CA ALA A 2 -4.28 13.04 5.27
C ALA A 2 -3.72 11.61 5.22
N ILE A 3 -3.76 10.88 6.33
CA ILE A 3 -3.26 9.51 6.40
C ILE A 3 -4.10 8.59 5.51
N SER A 4 -5.43 8.72 5.55
CA SER A 4 -6.32 7.91 4.71
C SER A 4 -6.10 8.19 3.22
N ARG A 5 -5.92 9.46 2.86
CA ARG A 5 -5.66 9.84 1.47
C ARG A 5 -4.34 9.27 0.97
N ALA A 6 -3.30 9.36 1.80
CA ALA A 6 -1.99 8.81 1.46
C ALA A 6 -2.09 7.31 1.25
N TYR A 7 -2.80 6.61 2.14
CA TYR A 7 -2.97 5.17 2.02
C TYR A 7 -3.73 4.79 0.75
N TYR A 8 -4.91 5.40 0.53
CA TYR A 8 -5.75 5.03 -0.61
C TYR A 8 -5.07 5.31 -1.94
N SER A 9 -4.39 6.45 -2.08
CA SER A 9 -3.71 6.74 -3.34
C SER A 9 -2.61 5.75 -3.64
N THR A 10 -1.79 5.39 -2.65
CA THR A 10 -0.72 4.41 -2.85
C THR A 10 -1.26 3.01 -3.06
N PHE A 11 -2.30 2.63 -2.31
CA PHE A 11 -2.94 1.33 -2.49
C PHE A 11 -3.50 1.19 -3.91
N CYS A 12 -4.19 2.20 -4.41
CA CYS A 12 -4.75 2.15 -5.77
C CYS A 12 -3.65 2.01 -6.82
N LEU A 13 -2.55 2.73 -6.66
CA LEU A 13 -1.42 2.62 -7.59
C LEU A 13 -0.80 1.23 -7.57
N ALA A 14 -0.60 0.67 -6.37
CA ALA A 14 -0.03 -0.66 -6.22
C ALA A 14 -0.96 -1.73 -6.79
N ARG A 15 -2.27 -1.63 -6.47
CA ARG A 15 -3.27 -2.55 -7.03
C ARG A 15 -3.31 -2.48 -8.54
N ASN A 16 -3.30 -1.27 -9.09
CA ASN A 16 -3.35 -1.08 -10.53
C ASN A 16 -2.10 -1.64 -11.22
N TYR A 17 -0.95 -1.54 -10.58
CA TYR A 17 0.28 -2.16 -11.10
C TYR A 17 0.10 -3.67 -11.24
N LEU A 18 -0.36 -4.34 -10.18
CA LEU A 18 -0.58 -5.80 -10.22
C LEU A 18 -1.64 -6.19 -11.25
N ARG A 19 -2.74 -5.44 -11.29
CA ARG A 19 -3.85 -5.74 -12.19
C ARG A 19 -3.49 -5.50 -13.65
N ASP A 20 -2.91 -4.35 -13.96
CA ASP A 20 -2.76 -3.88 -15.34
C ASP A 20 -1.41 -4.26 -15.96
N ILE A 21 -0.35 -4.28 -15.18
CA ILE A 21 0.99 -4.59 -15.68
C ILE A 21 1.32 -6.06 -15.50
N GLU A 22 1.07 -6.62 -14.32
CA GLU A 22 1.31 -8.04 -14.08
C GLU A 22 0.14 -8.94 -14.46
N LYS A 23 -1.00 -8.34 -14.82
CA LYS A 23 -2.19 -9.07 -15.27
C LYS A 23 -2.72 -10.06 -14.24
N ASP A 24 -2.71 -9.66 -12.96
CA ASP A 24 -3.18 -10.51 -11.88
C ASP A 24 -4.66 -10.87 -12.07
N PRO A 25 -5.01 -12.14 -12.29
CA PRO A 25 -6.40 -12.52 -12.58
C PRO A 25 -7.33 -12.31 -11.39
N THR A 26 -6.82 -12.42 -10.17
CA THR A 26 -7.62 -12.23 -8.96
C THR A 26 -8.15 -10.81 -8.86
N LEU A 27 -7.32 -9.82 -9.17
CA LEU A 27 -7.71 -8.41 -9.15
C LEU A 27 -8.60 -8.06 -10.34
N PHE A 28 -8.41 -8.74 -11.47
CA PHE A 28 -9.20 -8.51 -12.66
C PHE A 28 -10.64 -8.92 -12.49
N ARG A 29 -10.89 -10.02 -11.77
CA ARG A 29 -12.23 -10.62 -11.63
C ARG A 29 -13.05 -10.06 -10.47
N LYS A 30 -12.52 -9.10 -9.70
CA LYS A 30 -13.20 -8.53 -8.53
C LYS A 30 -13.81 -9.59 -7.61
N ASN A 31 -12.96 -10.43 -7.06
CA ASN A 31 -13.40 -11.47 -6.13
C ASN A 31 -13.77 -10.81 -4.79
N ARG A 32 -15.09 -10.82 -4.46
CA ARG A 32 -15.62 -10.18 -3.26
C ARG A 32 -15.20 -10.89 -1.96
N ASP A 33 -14.75 -12.11 -2.04
CA ASP A 33 -14.37 -12.89 -0.87
C ASP A 33 -12.95 -12.62 -0.39
N ILE A 34 -12.23 -11.76 -1.11
CA ILE A 34 -10.84 -11.45 -0.81
C ILE A 34 -10.72 -10.06 -0.20
N ASN A 35 -9.95 -9.95 0.89
CA ASN A 35 -9.54 -8.66 1.40
C ASN A 35 -8.43 -8.12 0.47
N GLU A 36 -8.82 -7.24 -0.45
CA GLU A 36 -7.88 -6.69 -1.44
C GLU A 36 -6.67 -6.02 -0.80
N HIS A 37 -6.86 -5.34 0.33
CA HIS A 37 -5.76 -4.65 1.01
C HIS A 37 -4.68 -5.63 1.46
N GLN A 38 -5.09 -6.73 2.08
CA GLN A 38 -4.17 -7.78 2.47
C GLN A 38 -3.57 -8.48 1.27
N TYR A 39 -4.39 -8.77 0.28
CA TYR A 39 -3.96 -9.47 -0.92
C TYR A 39 -2.87 -8.71 -1.65
N VAL A 40 -3.08 -7.41 -1.91
CA VAL A 40 -2.11 -6.58 -2.62
C VAL A 40 -0.78 -6.53 -1.87
N ALA A 41 -0.82 -6.28 -0.57
CA ALA A 41 0.41 -6.23 0.24
C ALA A 41 1.17 -7.56 0.17
N LYS A 42 0.48 -8.69 0.31
CA LYS A 42 1.09 -10.02 0.27
C LYS A 42 1.68 -10.34 -1.09
N GLU A 43 1.02 -9.95 -2.17
CA GLU A 43 1.54 -10.18 -3.51
C GLU A 43 2.88 -9.47 -3.73
N PHE A 44 3.06 -8.29 -3.15
CA PHE A 44 4.34 -7.61 -3.21
C PHE A 44 5.38 -8.26 -2.29
N ILE A 45 5.01 -8.59 -1.05
CA ILE A 45 5.95 -9.18 -0.08
C ILE A 45 6.46 -10.55 -0.55
N TYR A 46 5.56 -11.38 -1.07
CA TYR A 46 5.87 -12.75 -1.48
C TYR A 46 5.99 -12.92 -2.99
N HIS A 47 6.30 -11.83 -3.69
CA HIS A 47 6.42 -11.89 -5.15
C HIS A 47 7.49 -12.91 -5.56
N PRO A 48 7.23 -13.71 -6.61
CA PRO A 48 8.18 -14.76 -7.03
C PRO A 48 9.59 -14.26 -7.36
N THR A 49 9.70 -13.03 -7.85
CA THR A 49 11.01 -12.45 -8.18
C THR A 49 11.81 -12.04 -6.95
N GLN A 50 11.13 -11.85 -5.80
CA GLN A 50 11.72 -11.41 -4.54
C GLN A 50 12.63 -10.19 -4.67
N ILE A 51 12.31 -9.32 -5.62
CA ILE A 51 13.05 -8.08 -5.78
C ILE A 51 12.84 -7.21 -4.54
N LYS A 52 13.93 -6.66 -4.04
CA LYS A 52 13.94 -5.87 -2.81
C LYS A 52 12.90 -4.75 -2.81
N ASN A 53 12.71 -4.08 -3.94
CA ASN A 53 11.72 -3.00 -4.07
C ASN A 53 10.28 -3.52 -3.92
N MET A 54 9.98 -4.70 -4.44
CA MET A 54 8.66 -5.31 -4.30
C MET A 54 8.32 -5.59 -2.83
N VAL A 55 9.25 -6.21 -2.12
CA VAL A 55 9.08 -6.51 -0.70
C VAL A 55 8.85 -5.23 0.10
N LYS A 56 9.63 -4.19 -0.17
CA LYS A 56 9.48 -2.90 0.51
C LYS A 56 8.14 -2.25 0.24
N ILE A 57 7.64 -2.33 -0.98
CA ILE A 57 6.32 -1.79 -1.32
C ILE A 57 5.25 -2.46 -0.45
N GLY A 58 5.27 -3.79 -0.38
CA GLY A 58 4.31 -4.53 0.43
C GLY A 58 4.40 -4.22 1.91
N GLU A 59 5.61 -4.17 2.46
CA GLU A 59 5.82 -3.83 3.86
C GLU A 59 5.35 -2.42 4.19
N ASN A 60 5.67 -1.46 3.33
CA ASN A 60 5.28 -0.07 3.54
C ASN A 60 3.77 0.11 3.40
N LEU A 61 3.13 -0.61 2.48
CA LEU A 61 1.67 -0.62 2.39
C LEU A 61 1.03 -1.12 3.68
N SER A 62 1.57 -2.20 4.26
CA SER A 62 1.06 -2.74 5.52
C SER A 62 1.21 -1.74 6.67
N ARG A 63 2.36 -1.07 6.76
CA ARG A 63 2.59 -0.05 7.78
C ARG A 63 1.65 1.14 7.61
N LEU A 64 1.46 1.58 6.37
CA LEU A 64 0.60 2.71 6.07
C LEU A 64 -0.85 2.39 6.42
N ARG A 65 -1.27 1.15 6.16
CA ARG A 65 -2.61 0.67 6.54
C ARG A 65 -2.79 0.67 8.05
N GLU A 66 -1.78 0.24 8.80
CA GLU A 66 -1.82 0.27 10.26
C GLU A 66 -1.97 1.69 10.79
N LEU A 67 -1.23 2.65 10.22
CA LEU A 67 -1.36 4.06 10.60
C LEU A 67 -2.76 4.59 10.32
N ARG A 68 -3.31 4.23 9.18
CA ARG A 68 -4.68 4.61 8.83
C ARG A 68 -5.69 4.05 9.83
N ASN A 69 -5.56 2.77 10.16
CA ASN A 69 -6.47 2.13 11.11
C ASN A 69 -6.39 2.78 12.49
N LYS A 70 -5.19 3.09 12.94
CA LYS A 70 -5.01 3.82 14.20
C LYS A 70 -5.70 5.19 14.16
N ALA A 71 -5.49 5.93 13.09
CA ALA A 71 -6.10 7.26 12.95
C ALA A 71 -7.62 7.21 12.95
N ASP A 72 -8.20 6.15 12.39
CA ASP A 72 -9.66 6.00 12.31
C ASP A 72 -10.28 5.58 13.64
N TYR A 73 -9.56 4.79 14.46
CA TYR A 73 -10.13 4.19 15.67
C TYR A 73 -9.66 4.79 16.98
N GLU A 74 -8.64 5.61 16.97
CA GLU A 74 -8.14 6.28 18.19
C GLU A 74 -8.51 7.76 18.18
N ASP A 75 -9.39 8.14 19.11
CA ASP A 75 -9.88 9.52 19.23
C ASP A 75 -8.79 10.49 19.69
N SER A 76 -7.77 10.01 20.36
CA SER A 76 -6.66 10.85 20.81
C SER A 76 -5.35 10.29 20.31
N MET A 77 -4.97 10.73 19.14
CA MET A 77 -3.67 10.41 18.59
C MET A 77 -2.70 11.49 19.04
N PHE A 78 -1.86 11.17 20.00
CA PHE A 78 -0.87 12.08 20.54
C PHE A 78 0.08 12.42 19.44
N ASN A 79 0.39 12.67 18.58
CA ASN A 79 1.36 12.98 17.53
C ASN A 79 0.76 12.79 16.14
N LEU A 80 -0.49 13.26 15.98
CA LEU A 80 -1.17 13.14 14.69
C LEU A 80 -0.34 13.75 13.55
N GLN A 81 0.28 14.90 13.79
CA GLN A 81 1.10 15.56 12.79
C GLN A 81 2.34 14.73 12.44
N ARG A 82 2.96 14.12 13.44
CA ARG A 82 4.12 13.26 13.23
C ARG A 82 3.73 12.02 12.44
N GLU A 83 2.61 11.40 12.80
CA GLU A 83 2.11 10.22 12.12
C GLU A 83 1.69 10.53 10.68
N ALA A 84 1.10 11.69 10.44
CA ALA A 84 0.76 12.13 9.10
C ALA A 84 2.02 12.33 8.25
N ARG A 85 3.09 12.88 8.82
CA ARG A 85 4.36 13.02 8.11
C ARG A 85 4.98 11.66 7.80
N ASN A 86 4.93 10.73 8.75
CA ASN A 86 5.42 9.37 8.52
C ASN A 86 4.64 8.70 7.40
N ALA A 87 3.32 8.89 7.37
CA ALA A 87 2.46 8.35 6.33
C ALA A 87 2.85 8.91 4.95
N LEU A 88 3.11 10.21 4.87
CA LEU A 88 3.54 10.83 3.61
C LEU A 88 4.89 10.29 3.13
N VAL A 89 5.84 10.08 4.05
CA VAL A 89 7.14 9.50 3.69
C VAL A 89 6.96 8.07 3.17
N LEU A 90 6.15 7.26 3.85
CA LEU A 90 5.86 5.91 3.39
C LEU A 90 5.20 5.93 2.00
N ALA A 91 4.24 6.83 1.79
CA ALA A 91 3.56 6.96 0.51
C ALA A 91 4.53 7.35 -0.60
N GLU A 92 5.40 8.32 -0.36
CA GLU A 92 6.41 8.74 -1.32
C GLU A 92 7.35 7.61 -1.68
N ASN A 93 7.77 6.82 -0.68
CA ASN A 93 8.66 5.69 -0.91
C ASN A 93 7.97 4.61 -1.75
N ILE A 94 6.69 4.36 -1.52
CA ILE A 94 5.92 3.41 -2.31
C ILE A 94 5.80 3.88 -3.76
N ILE A 95 5.44 5.14 -3.96
CA ILE A 95 5.30 5.72 -5.30
C ILE A 95 6.62 5.67 -6.06
N SER A 96 7.72 6.05 -5.40
CA SER A 96 9.05 6.01 -6.00
C SER A 96 9.45 4.59 -6.40
N ALA A 97 9.20 3.61 -5.52
CA ALA A 97 9.53 2.22 -5.80
C ALA A 97 8.69 1.65 -6.96
N LEU A 98 7.39 1.98 -7.01
CA LEU A 98 6.52 1.58 -8.12
C LEU A 98 6.99 2.19 -9.44
N SER A 99 7.38 3.45 -9.42
CA SER A 99 7.90 4.12 -10.60
C SER A 99 9.13 3.41 -11.16
N LYS A 100 10.01 2.94 -10.29
CA LYS A 100 11.20 2.20 -10.70
C LYS A 100 10.85 0.85 -11.34
N LEU A 101 9.77 0.21 -10.90
CA LEU A 101 9.35 -1.06 -11.49
C LEU A 101 8.81 -0.90 -12.91
N THR A 102 8.31 0.29 -13.26
CA THR A 102 7.72 0.55 -14.56
C THR A 102 8.67 1.21 -15.56
N GLN A 103 9.90 1.42 -15.16
CA GLN A 103 10.93 1.96 -16.05
C GLN A 103 11.52 0.90 -16.97
#